data_ea78f5801425e0cbb926554f6af3b0ba
#
_entry.id   ea78f5801425e0cbb926554f6af3b0ba
#
_cell.length_a   1.000
_cell.length_b   1.000
_cell.length_c   1.000
_cell.angle_alpha   90.00
_cell.angle_beta   90.00
_cell.angle_gamma   90.00
#
_symmetry.space_group_name_H-M   'P 1'
#
loop_
_entity.id
_entity.type
_entity.pdbx_description
1 polymer ?
#
loop_
_entity_poly.entity_id
_entity_poly.type
_entity_poly.pdbx_seq_one_letter_code
_entity_poly.pdbx_strand_id
1 'polypeptide(L)'
;ANANWELAAYLLDRGADATAAKAGWNVLHQVVRTRRMNLAFGTPGPFASGTLDSIDLMRKLLEAGVDVNARMTRNGMRDGQRNRFNRLGATAFMLAAKVTDVEAMRLLLEAGADPTVPTADGTTPLMVAAGLHIWNPGEDGGSFTGQEEEVLEAVRMCLDGGSDINARNYRGETALHGVGFRGVNIVLDYLVKQGANLAALTDDGWSALAIARGLSYTDFYKSQLHTAARLEELMRTAGLDTEGAEHRVPGSVCYDCLQTRIDQIQAVTTRDEWMEGNFDPTNHDIQMLPFWSWLPYPDPSQNSTRQLSPL
;
A
#
# COMPACT_ATOMS: atom_id res chain seq x y z
N ALA A 1 -8.60 -12.58 -15.34
CA ALA A 1 -9.06 -11.94 -14.11
C ALA A 1 -10.56 -11.65 -14.12
N ASN A 2 -11.36 -12.67 -14.43
CA ASN A 2 -12.82 -12.53 -14.62
C ASN A 2 -13.62 -13.26 -13.54
N ALA A 3 -13.02 -13.57 -12.38
CA ALA A 3 -13.65 -14.32 -11.28
C ALA A 3 -14.26 -15.69 -11.69
N ASN A 4 -13.71 -16.33 -12.72
CA ASN A 4 -14.12 -17.68 -13.15
C ASN A 4 -13.42 -18.74 -12.27
N TRP A 5 -13.84 -18.80 -11.01
CA TRP A 5 -13.17 -19.65 -10.00
C TRP A 5 -13.28 -21.12 -10.33
N GLU A 6 -14.45 -21.58 -10.80
CA GLU A 6 -14.65 -22.97 -11.25
C GLU A 6 -13.78 -23.35 -12.44
N LEU A 7 -13.63 -22.47 -13.42
CA LEU A 7 -12.73 -22.71 -14.54
C LEU A 7 -11.27 -22.82 -14.06
N ALA A 8 -10.87 -21.96 -13.14
CA ALA A 8 -9.52 -22.02 -12.57
C ALA A 8 -9.30 -23.36 -11.82
N ALA A 9 -10.25 -23.77 -10.98
CA ALA A 9 -10.20 -25.05 -10.27
C ALA A 9 -10.17 -26.22 -11.26
N TYR A 10 -11.03 -26.21 -12.28
CA TYR A 10 -11.04 -27.24 -13.33
C TYR A 10 -9.69 -27.36 -14.05
N LEU A 11 -9.05 -26.23 -14.36
CA LEU A 11 -7.73 -26.25 -14.99
C LEU A 11 -6.66 -26.83 -14.06
N LEU A 12 -6.70 -26.51 -12.76
CA LEU A 12 -5.82 -27.11 -11.75
C LEU A 12 -6.01 -28.64 -11.69
N ASP A 13 -7.26 -29.11 -11.65
CA ASP A 13 -7.59 -30.54 -11.62
C ASP A 13 -7.12 -31.27 -12.90
N ARG A 14 -6.86 -30.53 -14.00
CA ARG A 14 -6.29 -31.01 -15.25
C ARG A 14 -4.77 -30.82 -15.38
N GLY A 15 -4.10 -30.45 -14.28
CA GLY A 15 -2.65 -30.35 -14.23
C GLY A 15 -2.09 -29.00 -14.72
N ALA A 16 -2.89 -27.94 -14.72
CA ALA A 16 -2.35 -26.59 -14.94
C ALA A 16 -1.33 -26.26 -13.85
N ASP A 17 -0.22 -25.66 -14.24
CA ASP A 17 0.83 -25.24 -13.33
C ASP A 17 0.36 -24.06 -12.46
N ALA A 18 0.03 -24.36 -11.19
CA ALA A 18 -0.38 -23.36 -10.21
C ALA A 18 0.75 -22.41 -9.80
N THR A 19 2.02 -22.79 -10.02
CA THR A 19 3.19 -22.01 -9.61
C THR A 19 3.65 -21.03 -10.67
N ALA A 20 3.05 -21.08 -11.87
CA ALA A 20 3.42 -20.21 -12.97
C ALA A 20 3.32 -18.71 -12.62
N ALA A 21 4.45 -17.98 -12.74
CA ALA A 21 4.56 -16.56 -12.37
C ALA A 21 5.17 -15.70 -13.51
N LYS A 22 5.02 -16.11 -14.76
CA LYS A 22 5.62 -15.42 -15.94
C LYS A 22 5.20 -13.96 -16.09
N ALA A 23 4.04 -13.58 -15.53
CA ALA A 23 3.58 -12.18 -15.52
C ALA A 23 4.28 -11.31 -14.45
N GLY A 24 5.11 -11.91 -13.60
CA GLY A 24 5.71 -11.26 -12.43
C GLY A 24 4.91 -11.46 -11.15
N TRP A 25 3.84 -12.27 -11.18
CA TRP A 25 3.03 -12.69 -10.03
C TRP A 25 2.39 -14.05 -10.31
N ASN A 26 2.09 -14.79 -9.28
CA ASN A 26 1.43 -16.09 -9.38
C ASN A 26 -0.11 -15.95 -9.34
N VAL A 27 -0.79 -17.08 -9.46
CA VAL A 27 -2.26 -17.11 -9.47
C VAL A 27 -2.87 -16.69 -8.14
N LEU A 28 -2.20 -16.91 -7.00
CA LEU A 28 -2.69 -16.52 -5.67
C LEU A 28 -2.81 -15.00 -5.55
N HIS A 29 -1.79 -14.25 -5.99
CA HIS A 29 -1.87 -12.78 -6.09
C HIS A 29 -3.05 -12.34 -6.96
N GLN A 30 -3.28 -13.03 -8.09
CA GLN A 30 -4.37 -12.69 -8.99
C GLN A 30 -5.74 -12.93 -8.37
N VAL A 31 -5.92 -14.02 -7.62
CA VAL A 31 -7.19 -14.31 -6.92
C VAL A 31 -7.44 -13.25 -5.86
N VAL A 32 -6.48 -13.01 -4.96
CA VAL A 32 -6.61 -12.00 -3.90
C VAL A 32 -6.96 -10.63 -4.47
N ARG A 33 -6.24 -10.17 -5.50
CA ARG A 33 -6.56 -8.91 -6.17
C ARG A 33 -7.99 -8.87 -6.70
N THR A 34 -8.50 -9.99 -7.22
CA THR A 34 -9.80 -10.03 -7.89
C THR A 34 -10.97 -10.07 -6.91
N ARG A 35 -10.74 -10.49 -5.66
CA ARG A 35 -11.77 -10.59 -4.62
C ARG A 35 -12.38 -9.24 -4.25
N ARG A 36 -11.56 -8.24 -4.01
CA ARG A 36 -11.98 -6.88 -3.63
C ARG A 36 -11.34 -5.87 -4.60
N MET A 37 -11.74 -5.94 -5.87
CA MET A 37 -11.31 -4.93 -6.83
C MET A 37 -11.95 -3.59 -6.49
N ASN A 38 -11.14 -2.55 -6.58
CA ASN A 38 -11.67 -1.20 -6.55
C ASN A 38 -12.49 -0.94 -7.82
N LEU A 39 -13.77 -0.64 -7.61
CA LEU A 39 -14.76 -0.46 -8.66
C LEU A 39 -15.02 1.00 -8.99
N ALA A 40 -14.15 1.93 -8.54
CA ALA A 40 -14.27 3.33 -8.92
C ALA A 40 -14.27 3.47 -10.46
N PHE A 41 -14.95 4.49 -10.93
CA PHE A 41 -15.14 4.79 -12.36
C PHE A 41 -16.14 3.90 -13.12
N GLY A 42 -17.12 3.30 -12.43
CA GLY A 42 -18.23 2.62 -13.11
C GLY A 42 -17.85 1.35 -13.87
N THR A 43 -16.66 0.81 -13.61
CA THR A 43 -16.30 -0.50 -14.13
C THR A 43 -16.97 -1.56 -13.26
N PRO A 44 -17.88 -2.38 -13.81
CA PRO A 44 -18.49 -3.44 -13.02
C PRO A 44 -17.39 -4.41 -12.56
N GLY A 45 -17.48 -4.84 -11.29
CA GLY A 45 -16.61 -5.85 -10.75
C GLY A 45 -16.73 -7.15 -11.52
N PRO A 46 -15.74 -8.03 -11.41
CA PRO A 46 -15.85 -9.35 -11.98
C PRO A 46 -16.98 -10.11 -11.28
N PHE A 47 -17.91 -10.65 -12.06
CA PHE A 47 -18.96 -11.53 -11.54
C PHE A 47 -18.39 -12.95 -11.45
N ALA A 48 -18.49 -13.55 -10.27
CA ALA A 48 -18.19 -14.95 -10.11
C ALA A 48 -19.21 -15.76 -10.93
N SER A 49 -18.72 -16.72 -11.71
CA SER A 49 -19.57 -17.71 -12.40
C SER A 49 -19.49 -19.03 -11.64
N GLY A 50 -20.63 -19.66 -11.40
CA GLY A 50 -20.70 -20.93 -10.72
C GLY A 50 -20.88 -20.83 -9.20
N THR A 51 -20.59 -21.93 -8.49
CA THR A 51 -20.82 -22.10 -7.04
C THR A 51 -19.55 -22.08 -6.22
N LEU A 52 -18.38 -22.28 -6.83
CA LEU A 52 -17.10 -22.22 -6.15
C LEU A 52 -16.76 -20.76 -5.85
N ASP A 53 -16.43 -20.46 -4.61
CA ASP A 53 -15.98 -19.13 -4.24
C ASP A 53 -14.46 -18.97 -4.36
N SER A 54 -13.99 -17.76 -4.16
CA SER A 54 -12.58 -17.40 -4.28
C SER A 54 -11.72 -17.95 -3.12
N ILE A 55 -12.30 -18.12 -1.94
CA ILE A 55 -11.61 -18.71 -0.77
C ILE A 55 -11.37 -20.19 -1.00
N ASP A 56 -12.36 -20.90 -1.55
CA ASP A 56 -12.20 -22.33 -1.90
C ASP A 56 -11.11 -22.51 -2.97
N LEU A 57 -11.07 -21.62 -3.96
CA LEU A 57 -9.99 -21.64 -4.94
C LEU A 57 -8.62 -21.34 -4.30
N MET A 58 -8.54 -20.38 -3.36
CA MET A 58 -7.29 -20.10 -2.65
C MET A 58 -6.80 -21.33 -1.86
N ARG A 59 -7.69 -22.04 -1.17
CA ARG A 59 -7.35 -23.30 -0.48
C ARG A 59 -6.78 -24.34 -1.47
N LYS A 60 -7.47 -24.59 -2.58
CA LYS A 60 -6.99 -25.49 -3.64
C LYS A 60 -5.60 -25.11 -4.16
N LEU A 61 -5.33 -23.82 -4.35
CA LEU A 61 -4.03 -23.33 -4.80
C LEU A 61 -2.92 -23.58 -3.78
N LEU A 62 -3.21 -23.33 -2.51
CA LEU A 62 -2.27 -23.59 -1.41
C LEU A 62 -2.00 -25.09 -1.24
N GLU A 63 -3.03 -25.94 -1.33
CA GLU A 63 -2.90 -27.40 -1.35
C GLU A 63 -2.09 -27.90 -2.56
N ALA A 64 -2.19 -27.23 -3.70
CA ALA A 64 -1.39 -27.52 -4.90
C ALA A 64 0.07 -27.02 -4.80
N GLY A 65 0.48 -26.45 -3.64
CA GLY A 65 1.87 -26.07 -3.36
C GLY A 65 2.26 -24.70 -3.88
N VAL A 66 1.30 -23.81 -4.13
CA VAL A 66 1.63 -22.40 -4.43
C VAL A 66 2.29 -21.77 -3.21
N ASP A 67 3.47 -21.16 -3.41
CA ASP A 67 4.18 -20.45 -2.34
C ASP A 67 3.34 -19.27 -1.86
N VAL A 68 2.91 -19.32 -0.59
CA VAL A 68 2.10 -18.28 0.06
C VAL A 68 2.88 -16.98 0.24
N ASN A 69 4.21 -17.07 0.34
CA ASN A 69 5.13 -15.94 0.50
C ASN A 69 5.79 -15.50 -0.81
N ALA A 70 5.35 -16.04 -1.94
CA ALA A 70 5.83 -15.60 -3.24
C ALA A 70 5.73 -14.09 -3.38
N ARG A 71 6.80 -13.47 -3.87
CA ARG A 71 6.88 -12.01 -4.05
C ARG A 71 6.66 -11.62 -5.51
N MET A 72 5.95 -10.54 -5.72
CA MET A 72 5.80 -9.96 -7.06
C MET A 72 7.13 -9.44 -7.57
N THR A 73 7.50 -9.79 -8.80
CA THR A 73 8.73 -9.35 -9.48
C THR A 73 8.48 -8.23 -10.48
N ARG A 74 7.22 -7.81 -10.65
CA ARG A 74 6.83 -6.69 -11.53
C ARG A 74 5.72 -5.87 -10.91
N ASN A 75 5.73 -4.57 -11.15
CA ASN A 75 4.68 -3.63 -10.70
C ASN A 75 3.54 -3.46 -11.73
N GLY A 76 3.28 -4.47 -12.55
CA GLY A 76 2.37 -4.37 -13.70
C GLY A 76 0.92 -4.77 -13.45
N MET A 77 0.60 -5.25 -12.24
CA MET A 77 -0.76 -5.66 -11.90
C MET A 77 -1.65 -4.42 -11.73
N ARG A 78 -2.59 -4.24 -12.64
CA ARG A 78 -3.54 -3.12 -12.57
C ARG A 78 -4.71 -3.51 -11.69
N ASP A 79 -5.08 -2.65 -10.75
CA ASP A 79 -6.25 -2.78 -9.87
C ASP A 79 -7.36 -1.76 -10.18
N GLY A 80 -7.30 -1.17 -11.36
CA GLY A 80 -8.30 -0.22 -11.83
C GLY A 80 -8.04 1.23 -11.40
N GLN A 81 -7.03 1.49 -10.55
CA GLN A 81 -6.80 2.82 -10.01
C GLN A 81 -5.38 3.33 -10.13
N ARG A 82 -5.27 4.66 -10.15
CA ARG A 82 -3.99 5.40 -10.04
C ARG A 82 -3.55 5.46 -8.59
N ASN A 83 -3.22 4.33 -7.96
CA ASN A 83 -2.64 4.38 -6.63
C ASN A 83 -1.11 4.40 -6.68
N ARG A 84 -0.52 4.93 -5.61
CA ARG A 84 0.94 5.05 -5.44
C ARG A 84 1.57 3.76 -4.93
N PHE A 85 0.83 2.70 -4.81
CA PHE A 85 1.31 1.45 -4.27
C PHE A 85 2.30 0.78 -5.22
N ASN A 86 3.54 0.69 -4.80
CA ASN A 86 4.55 -0.12 -5.47
C ASN A 86 4.35 -1.58 -5.08
N ARG A 87 3.95 -2.42 -6.04
CA ARG A 87 3.69 -3.85 -5.81
C ARG A 87 4.93 -4.72 -5.95
N LEU A 88 6.05 -4.15 -6.34
CA LEU A 88 7.28 -4.92 -6.46
C LEU A 88 7.67 -5.47 -5.08
N GLY A 89 7.87 -6.78 -4.99
CA GLY A 89 8.10 -7.47 -3.73
C GLY A 89 6.84 -7.72 -2.87
N ALA A 90 5.64 -7.29 -3.31
CA ALA A 90 4.42 -7.57 -2.57
C ALA A 90 4.09 -9.06 -2.57
N THR A 91 3.56 -9.55 -1.44
CA THR A 91 3.00 -10.89 -1.29
C THR A 91 1.48 -10.87 -1.49
N ALA A 92 0.85 -12.04 -1.60
CA ALA A 92 -0.61 -12.12 -1.60
C ALA A 92 -1.22 -11.56 -0.30
N PHE A 93 -0.57 -11.77 0.86
CA PHE A 93 -0.99 -11.19 2.13
C PHE A 93 -0.98 -9.66 2.09
N MET A 94 0.07 -9.05 1.54
CA MET A 94 0.16 -7.60 1.36
C MET A 94 -1.01 -7.06 0.53
N LEU A 95 -1.38 -7.74 -0.57
CA LEU A 95 -2.49 -7.32 -1.42
C LEU A 95 -3.84 -7.44 -0.69
N ALA A 96 -4.03 -8.48 0.14
CA ALA A 96 -5.22 -8.63 0.97
C ALA A 96 -5.29 -7.55 2.06
N ALA A 97 -4.16 -7.26 2.73
CA ALA A 97 -4.06 -6.21 3.75
C ALA A 97 -4.40 -4.82 3.20
N LYS A 98 -3.95 -4.50 1.97
CA LYS A 98 -4.24 -3.22 1.32
C LYS A 98 -5.75 -2.94 1.19
N VAL A 99 -6.54 -3.96 0.90
CA VAL A 99 -8.00 -3.86 0.73
C VAL A 99 -8.76 -4.38 1.95
N THR A 100 -8.06 -4.61 3.05
CA THR A 100 -8.61 -5.11 4.32
C THR A 100 -9.50 -6.36 4.15
N ASP A 101 -9.09 -7.28 3.26
CA ASP A 101 -9.76 -8.56 3.06
C ASP A 101 -9.38 -9.53 4.19
N VAL A 102 -10.00 -9.33 5.35
CA VAL A 102 -9.73 -10.08 6.59
C VAL A 102 -9.87 -11.58 6.40
N GLU A 103 -10.84 -12.02 5.59
CA GLU A 103 -11.07 -13.43 5.31
C GLU A 103 -9.87 -14.05 4.55
N ALA A 104 -9.41 -13.37 3.49
CA ALA A 104 -8.23 -13.81 2.76
C ALA A 104 -6.95 -13.72 3.61
N MET A 105 -6.80 -12.64 4.41
CA MET A 105 -5.65 -12.49 5.32
C MET A 105 -5.58 -13.65 6.30
N ARG A 106 -6.71 -14.04 6.91
CA ARG A 106 -6.76 -15.15 7.86
C ARG A 106 -6.36 -16.47 7.21
N LEU A 107 -6.92 -16.78 6.04
CA LEU A 107 -6.56 -17.99 5.29
C LEU A 107 -5.07 -18.03 4.94
N LEU A 108 -4.52 -16.89 4.51
CA LEU A 108 -3.09 -16.80 4.17
C LEU A 108 -2.18 -16.99 5.39
N LEU A 109 -2.54 -16.43 6.56
CA LEU A 109 -1.81 -16.66 7.82
C LEU A 109 -1.87 -18.11 8.25
N GLU A 110 -3.05 -18.76 8.15
CA GLU A 110 -3.21 -20.20 8.43
C GLU A 110 -2.31 -21.06 7.52
N ALA A 111 -2.06 -20.59 6.30
CA ALA A 111 -1.17 -21.23 5.34
C ALA A 111 0.31 -20.86 5.51
N GLY A 112 0.68 -20.06 6.52
CA GLY A 112 2.06 -19.67 6.81
C GLY A 112 2.53 -18.41 6.08
N ALA A 113 1.63 -17.49 5.70
CA ALA A 113 2.04 -16.19 5.20
C ALA A 113 2.78 -15.39 6.27
N ASP A 114 3.86 -14.73 5.89
CA ASP A 114 4.60 -13.82 6.73
C ASP A 114 4.01 -12.40 6.59
N PRO A 115 3.36 -11.85 7.64
CA PRO A 115 2.74 -10.54 7.60
C PRO A 115 3.74 -9.38 7.74
N THR A 116 5.04 -9.66 7.84
CA THR A 116 6.07 -8.63 8.02
C THR A 116 6.78 -8.28 6.72
N VAL A 117 6.61 -9.08 5.66
CA VAL A 117 7.33 -8.92 4.38
C VAL A 117 7.00 -7.60 3.70
N PRO A 118 7.96 -6.66 3.55
CA PRO A 118 7.71 -5.38 2.90
C PRO A 118 7.83 -5.49 1.38
N THR A 119 7.28 -4.50 0.69
CA THR A 119 7.58 -4.24 -0.72
C THR A 119 9.02 -3.73 -0.90
N ALA A 120 9.46 -3.60 -2.15
CA ALA A 120 10.80 -3.11 -2.48
C ALA A 120 11.09 -1.68 -1.99
N ASP A 121 10.06 -0.85 -1.80
CA ASP A 121 10.19 0.49 -1.22
C ASP A 121 10.01 0.52 0.31
N GLY A 122 10.04 -0.65 0.96
CA GLY A 122 9.94 -0.76 2.42
C GLY A 122 8.52 -0.62 2.97
N THR A 123 7.50 -0.52 2.12
CA THR A 123 6.11 -0.45 2.58
C THR A 123 5.67 -1.80 3.15
N THR A 124 5.21 -1.82 4.40
CA THR A 124 4.79 -3.05 5.10
C THR A 124 3.30 -3.33 4.95
N PRO A 125 2.84 -4.60 5.18
CA PRO A 125 1.42 -4.93 5.23
C PRO A 125 0.63 -4.10 6.25
N LEU A 126 1.22 -3.78 7.40
CA LEU A 126 0.62 -2.92 8.41
C LEU A 126 0.35 -1.50 7.86
N MET A 127 1.30 -0.93 7.14
CA MET A 127 1.15 0.41 6.55
C MET A 127 -0.02 0.48 5.57
N VAL A 128 -0.15 -0.50 4.66
CA VAL A 128 -1.23 -0.51 3.68
C VAL A 128 -2.58 -0.85 4.32
N ALA A 129 -2.62 -1.74 5.31
CA ALA A 129 -3.82 -2.01 6.10
C ALA A 129 -4.31 -0.76 6.83
N ALA A 130 -3.39 0.05 7.37
CA ALA A 130 -3.70 1.32 8.01
C ALA A 130 -4.15 2.43 7.04
N GLY A 131 -3.94 2.25 5.73
CA GLY A 131 -4.42 3.18 4.70
C GLY A 131 -3.34 3.85 3.86
N LEU A 132 -2.07 3.47 4.03
CA LEU A 132 -1.02 3.99 3.17
C LEU A 132 -1.24 3.53 1.72
N HIS A 133 -1.06 4.45 0.77
CA HIS A 133 -1.23 4.22 -0.67
C HIS A 133 -2.66 3.81 -1.10
N ILE A 134 -3.69 4.02 -0.30
CA ILE A 134 -5.05 4.00 -0.83
C ILE A 134 -5.22 5.18 -1.78
N TRP A 135 -6.06 5.01 -2.81
CA TRP A 135 -6.30 6.06 -3.80
C TRP A 135 -7.11 7.21 -3.20
N ASN A 136 -8.25 6.88 -2.67
CA ASN A 136 -9.19 7.84 -2.15
C ASN A 136 -9.95 7.22 -0.97
N PRO A 137 -9.87 7.80 0.24
CA PRO A 137 -10.72 7.39 1.34
C PRO A 137 -12.19 7.39 0.93
N GLY A 138 -12.88 6.26 1.13
CA GLY A 138 -14.25 6.04 0.71
C GLY A 138 -14.42 5.34 -0.64
N GLU A 139 -13.35 5.08 -1.39
CA GLU A 139 -13.40 4.36 -2.66
C GLU A 139 -12.59 3.06 -2.66
N ASP A 140 -11.52 2.98 -1.87
CA ASP A 140 -10.78 1.74 -1.65
C ASP A 140 -11.46 0.85 -0.60
N GLY A 141 -11.21 -0.46 -0.66
CA GLY A 141 -11.71 -1.42 0.32
C GLY A 141 -11.36 -1.00 1.75
N GLY A 142 -12.27 -1.20 2.69
CA GLY A 142 -12.11 -0.77 4.08
C GLY A 142 -12.27 0.73 4.33
N SER A 143 -12.65 1.50 3.31
CA SER A 143 -12.82 2.96 3.43
C SER A 143 -14.27 3.40 3.51
N PHE A 144 -15.23 2.48 3.42
CA PHE A 144 -16.65 2.78 3.54
C PHE A 144 -17.07 2.82 5.01
N THR A 145 -18.06 3.66 5.30
CA THR A 145 -18.71 3.70 6.61
C THR A 145 -19.19 2.30 7.01
N GLY A 146 -18.86 1.85 8.22
CA GLY A 146 -19.19 0.51 8.73
C GLY A 146 -18.15 -0.56 8.45
N GLN A 147 -17.02 -0.21 7.86
CA GLN A 147 -15.91 -1.13 7.62
C GLN A 147 -14.69 -0.83 8.52
N GLU A 148 -14.82 0.08 9.48
CA GLU A 148 -13.75 0.45 10.40
C GLU A 148 -13.25 -0.75 11.22
N GLU A 149 -14.14 -1.66 11.61
CA GLU A 149 -13.79 -2.89 12.32
C GLU A 149 -12.95 -3.84 11.46
N GLU A 150 -13.24 -3.94 10.15
CA GLU A 150 -12.41 -4.74 9.24
C GLU A 150 -11.00 -4.15 9.12
N VAL A 151 -10.89 -2.81 9.05
CA VAL A 151 -9.60 -2.13 9.03
C VAL A 151 -8.83 -2.41 10.33
N LEU A 152 -9.50 -2.29 11.48
CA LEU A 152 -8.90 -2.58 12.77
C LEU A 152 -8.46 -4.04 12.89
N GLU A 153 -9.27 -4.98 12.41
CA GLU A 153 -8.92 -6.40 12.42
C GLU A 153 -7.70 -6.67 11.52
N ALA A 154 -7.66 -6.11 10.31
CA ALA A 154 -6.52 -6.23 9.41
C ALA A 154 -5.23 -5.67 10.03
N VAL A 155 -5.30 -4.53 10.72
CA VAL A 155 -4.19 -3.92 11.44
C VAL A 155 -3.73 -4.82 12.59
N ARG A 156 -4.67 -5.38 13.38
CA ARG A 156 -4.36 -6.33 14.46
C ARG A 156 -3.64 -7.55 13.93
N MET A 157 -4.14 -8.16 12.85
CA MET A 157 -3.51 -9.34 12.25
C MET A 157 -2.06 -9.08 11.83
N CYS A 158 -1.75 -7.89 11.31
CA CYS A 158 -0.38 -7.50 10.99
C CYS A 158 0.49 -7.37 12.26
N LEU A 159 0.00 -6.68 13.31
CA LEU A 159 0.74 -6.47 14.54
C LEU A 159 0.94 -7.77 15.33
N ASP A 160 -0.11 -8.59 15.46
CA ASP A 160 -0.06 -9.89 16.13
C ASP A 160 0.91 -10.85 15.41
N GLY A 161 1.06 -10.68 14.09
CA GLY A 161 2.03 -11.39 13.27
C GLY A 161 3.46 -10.82 13.31
N GLY A 162 3.73 -9.81 14.14
CA GLY A 162 5.07 -9.29 14.39
C GLY A 162 5.50 -8.08 13.55
N SER A 163 4.58 -7.42 12.83
CA SER A 163 4.90 -6.18 12.13
C SER A 163 5.38 -5.09 13.10
N ASP A 164 6.48 -4.41 12.78
CA ASP A 164 6.94 -3.24 13.54
C ASP A 164 5.96 -2.08 13.33
N ILE A 165 5.36 -1.61 14.43
CA ILE A 165 4.39 -0.52 14.44
C ILE A 165 4.98 0.82 13.97
N ASN A 166 6.28 1.00 14.17
CA ASN A 166 7.02 2.21 13.83
C ASN A 166 7.92 2.04 12.58
N ALA A 167 7.74 0.93 11.84
CA ALA A 167 8.43 0.75 10.58
C ALA A 167 8.25 1.96 9.67
N ARG A 168 9.28 2.29 8.92
CA ARG A 168 9.29 3.40 7.96
C ARG A 168 9.63 2.85 6.57
N ASN A 169 8.87 3.23 5.58
CA ASN A 169 9.26 2.97 4.20
C ASN A 169 10.32 3.99 3.73
N TYR A 170 10.77 3.89 2.49
CA TYR A 170 11.83 4.75 1.94
C TYR A 170 11.42 6.23 1.74
N ARG A 171 10.17 6.56 2.02
CA ARG A 171 9.69 7.94 2.09
C ARG A 171 9.51 8.43 3.52
N GLY A 172 9.93 7.62 4.51
CA GLY A 172 9.74 7.91 5.91
C GLY A 172 8.29 7.75 6.38
N GLU A 173 7.42 7.17 5.56
CA GLU A 173 6.01 6.96 5.90
C GLU A 173 5.86 5.81 6.89
N THR A 174 4.88 5.93 7.80
CA THR A 174 4.52 4.93 8.80
C THR A 174 3.04 4.57 8.70
N ALA A 175 2.58 3.60 9.46
CA ALA A 175 1.15 3.27 9.56
C ALA A 175 0.29 4.46 9.98
N LEU A 176 0.78 5.35 10.88
CA LEU A 176 0.04 6.55 11.30
C LEU A 176 -0.21 7.54 10.17
N HIS A 177 0.71 7.69 9.21
CA HIS A 177 0.49 8.51 8.02
C HIS A 177 -0.65 7.95 7.17
N GLY A 178 -0.74 6.61 7.06
CA GLY A 178 -1.86 5.94 6.40
C GLY A 178 -3.20 6.22 7.10
N VAL A 179 -3.25 6.12 8.42
CA VAL A 179 -4.46 6.44 9.22
C VAL A 179 -4.86 7.90 9.06
N GLY A 180 -3.91 8.83 9.09
CA GLY A 180 -4.17 10.25 8.87
C GLY A 180 -4.87 10.52 7.54
N PHE A 181 -4.51 9.78 6.49
CA PHE A 181 -5.13 9.89 5.18
C PHE A 181 -6.47 9.14 5.09
N ARG A 182 -6.57 7.93 5.65
CA ARG A 182 -7.79 7.11 5.64
C ARG A 182 -8.90 7.70 6.50
N GLY A 183 -8.58 8.21 7.69
CA GLY A 183 -9.56 8.86 8.57
C GLY A 183 -10.31 7.92 9.50
N VAL A 184 -9.71 6.81 9.96
CA VAL A 184 -10.35 5.80 10.83
C VAL A 184 -9.85 5.90 12.27
N ASN A 185 -10.63 6.56 13.15
CA ASN A 185 -10.21 6.90 14.51
C ASN A 185 -10.02 5.69 15.42
N ILE A 186 -10.80 4.61 15.26
CA ILE A 186 -10.61 3.40 16.09
C ILE A 186 -9.24 2.75 15.83
N VAL A 187 -8.73 2.85 14.59
CA VAL A 187 -7.40 2.37 14.24
C VAL A 187 -6.33 3.32 14.77
N LEU A 188 -6.55 4.64 14.70
CA LEU A 188 -5.68 5.64 15.29
C LEU A 188 -5.47 5.37 16.78
N ASP A 189 -6.58 5.29 17.54
CA ASP A 189 -6.53 5.06 18.98
C ASP A 189 -5.85 3.74 19.32
N TYR A 190 -6.11 2.70 18.54
CA TYR A 190 -5.47 1.40 18.72
C TYR A 190 -3.95 1.48 18.49
N LEU A 191 -3.50 2.05 17.37
CA LEU A 191 -2.07 2.17 17.06
C LEU A 191 -1.33 3.02 18.11
N VAL A 192 -1.92 4.14 18.54
CA VAL A 192 -1.31 4.99 19.59
C VAL A 192 -1.20 4.23 20.91
N LYS A 193 -2.25 3.48 21.28
CA LYS A 193 -2.21 2.61 22.48
C LYS A 193 -1.13 1.53 22.40
N GLN A 194 -0.83 1.03 21.19
CA GLN A 194 0.24 0.06 20.94
C GLN A 194 1.63 0.68 20.84
N GLY A 195 1.77 2.01 20.96
CA GLY A 195 3.06 2.69 20.96
C GLY A 195 3.48 3.27 19.60
N ALA A 196 2.55 3.54 18.71
CA ALA A 196 2.86 4.25 17.46
C ALA A 196 3.38 5.67 17.74
N ASN A 197 4.42 6.06 17.04
CA ASN A 197 5.10 7.35 17.23
C ASN A 197 4.30 8.50 16.60
N LEU A 198 3.59 9.26 17.44
CA LEU A 198 2.83 10.45 17.02
C LEU A 198 3.69 11.58 16.43
N ALA A 199 4.99 11.61 16.76
CA ALA A 199 5.92 12.63 16.26
C ALA A 199 6.61 12.20 14.93
N ALA A 200 6.24 11.05 14.35
CA ALA A 200 6.83 10.59 13.11
C ALA A 200 6.55 11.59 11.96
N LEU A 201 7.60 11.89 11.20
CA LEU A 201 7.51 12.72 10.00
C LEU A 201 7.95 11.90 8.80
N THR A 202 7.31 12.10 7.65
CA THR A 202 7.84 11.63 6.36
C THR A 202 9.15 12.36 6.04
N ASP A 203 9.87 11.90 5.04
CA ASP A 203 11.07 12.58 4.57
C ASP A 203 10.77 13.98 4.00
N ASP A 204 9.55 14.20 3.51
CA ASP A 204 9.03 15.51 3.10
C ASP A 204 8.61 16.38 4.31
N GLY A 205 8.74 15.83 5.53
CA GLY A 205 8.40 16.53 6.77
C GLY A 205 6.91 16.56 7.12
N TRP A 206 6.10 15.71 6.52
CA TRP A 206 4.67 15.58 6.82
C TRP A 206 4.42 14.74 8.07
N SER A 207 3.61 15.24 8.99
CA SER A 207 3.06 14.46 10.10
C SER A 207 1.73 13.82 9.71
N ALA A 208 1.29 12.81 10.46
CA ALA A 208 -0.04 12.24 10.31
C ALA A 208 -1.15 13.31 10.49
N LEU A 209 -0.94 14.27 11.39
CA LEU A 209 -1.84 15.41 11.60
C LEU A 209 -1.93 16.31 10.38
N ALA A 210 -0.79 16.65 9.77
CA ALA A 210 -0.75 17.46 8.55
C ALA A 210 -1.53 16.79 7.41
N ILE A 211 -1.35 15.47 7.25
CA ILE A 211 -2.06 14.68 6.24
C ILE A 211 -3.57 14.66 6.54
N ALA A 212 -3.98 14.46 7.80
CA ALA A 212 -5.39 14.44 8.20
C ALA A 212 -6.07 15.82 8.01
N ARG A 213 -5.34 16.91 8.15
CA ARG A 213 -5.82 18.28 7.84
C ARG A 213 -6.01 18.54 6.34
N GLY A 214 -5.60 17.61 5.48
CA GLY A 214 -5.77 17.72 4.03
C GLY A 214 -4.64 18.42 3.32
N LEU A 215 -3.48 18.57 3.95
CA LEU A 215 -2.29 19.01 3.26
C LEU A 215 -1.91 17.98 2.21
N SER A 216 -1.54 18.43 1.01
CA SER A 216 -1.42 17.62 -0.20
C SER A 216 -0.51 16.41 -0.03
N TYR A 217 -1.11 15.24 0.19
CA TYR A 217 -0.40 13.98 0.34
C TYR A 217 -0.50 13.11 -0.92
N THR A 218 -1.59 13.29 -1.67
CA THR A 218 -1.85 12.61 -2.93
C THR A 218 -2.32 13.62 -3.97
N ASP A 219 -2.71 13.16 -5.15
CA ASP A 219 -3.32 14.01 -6.19
C ASP A 219 -4.70 14.59 -5.77
N PHE A 220 -5.20 14.20 -4.60
CA PHE A 220 -6.46 14.68 -4.04
C PHE A 220 -6.27 15.39 -2.70
N TYR A 221 -6.96 16.51 -2.56
CA TYR A 221 -7.14 17.16 -1.28
C TYR A 221 -8.30 16.49 -0.56
N LYS A 222 -8.04 15.79 0.52
CA LYS A 222 -9.07 15.24 1.37
C LYS A 222 -8.70 15.43 2.81
N SER A 223 -9.45 16.26 3.52
CA SER A 223 -9.29 16.43 4.96
C SER A 223 -10.14 15.42 5.72
N GLN A 224 -9.55 14.88 6.77
CA GLN A 224 -10.20 13.99 7.72
C GLN A 224 -10.35 14.75 9.06
N LEU A 225 -11.30 15.70 9.10
CA LEU A 225 -11.40 16.68 10.21
C LEU A 225 -11.55 16.01 11.58
N HIS A 226 -12.30 14.91 11.69
CA HIS A 226 -12.46 14.19 12.95
C HIS A 226 -11.15 13.51 13.38
N THR A 227 -10.40 12.96 12.42
CA THR A 227 -9.10 12.33 12.69
C THR A 227 -8.04 13.39 13.00
N ALA A 228 -8.06 14.54 12.33
CA ALA A 228 -7.19 15.67 12.65
C ALA A 228 -7.42 16.15 14.09
N ALA A 229 -8.69 16.36 14.49
CA ALA A 229 -9.03 16.76 15.86
C ALA A 229 -8.57 15.72 16.90
N ARG A 230 -8.74 14.42 16.59
CA ARG A 230 -8.28 13.35 17.47
C ARG A 230 -6.76 13.28 17.59
N LEU A 231 -6.04 13.44 16.47
CA LEU A 231 -4.56 13.52 16.45
C LEU A 231 -4.07 14.70 17.28
N GLU A 232 -4.69 15.89 17.13
CA GLU A 232 -4.34 17.05 17.95
C GLU A 232 -4.50 16.78 19.45
N GLU A 233 -5.60 16.16 19.86
CA GLU A 233 -5.84 15.82 21.26
C GLU A 233 -4.76 14.86 21.77
N LEU A 234 -4.46 13.79 21.04
CA LEU A 234 -3.44 12.82 21.39
C LEU A 234 -2.03 13.44 21.44
N MET A 235 -1.69 14.27 20.47
CA MET A 235 -0.39 14.97 20.43
C MET A 235 -0.23 15.96 21.58
N ARG A 236 -1.25 16.76 21.88
CA ARG A 236 -1.24 17.67 23.05
C ARG A 236 -1.08 16.93 24.36
N THR A 237 -1.79 15.79 24.50
CA THR A 237 -1.69 14.95 25.68
C THR A 237 -0.28 14.36 25.85
N ALA A 238 0.39 14.08 24.73
CA ALA A 238 1.78 13.64 24.70
C ALA A 238 2.80 14.78 24.80
N GLY A 239 2.37 16.03 24.93
CA GLY A 239 3.26 17.21 24.99
C GLY A 239 3.93 17.55 23.66
N LEU A 240 3.36 17.11 22.55
CA LEU A 240 3.87 17.38 21.20
C LEU A 240 3.26 18.67 20.63
N ASP A 241 4.05 19.37 19.79
CA ASP A 241 3.59 20.54 19.06
C ASP A 241 2.61 20.15 17.95
N THR A 242 1.51 20.87 17.87
CA THR A 242 0.45 20.69 16.87
C THR A 242 0.39 21.84 15.84
N GLU A 243 1.17 22.92 16.03
CA GLU A 243 1.10 24.12 15.19
C GLU A 243 2.02 24.06 13.96
N GLY A 244 3.16 23.40 14.06
CA GLY A 244 4.17 23.33 12.99
C GLY A 244 3.76 22.54 11.75
N ALA A 245 2.67 21.78 11.81
CA ALA A 245 2.21 20.94 10.71
C ALA A 245 1.63 21.73 9.52
N GLU A 246 1.24 22.99 9.71
CA GLU A 246 0.56 23.81 8.70
C GLU A 246 1.53 24.62 7.83
N HIS A 247 2.75 24.84 8.29
CA HIS A 247 3.67 25.80 7.67
C HIS A 247 4.73 25.16 6.76
N ARG A 248 4.70 23.86 6.57
CA ARG A 248 5.60 23.24 5.60
C ARG A 248 5.02 23.36 4.21
N VAL A 249 5.49 24.36 3.51
CA VAL A 249 5.16 24.60 2.10
C VAL A 249 5.49 23.35 1.29
N PRO A 250 4.57 22.86 0.43
CA PRO A 250 4.92 21.89 -0.60
C PRO A 250 6.10 22.48 -1.40
N GLY A 251 7.28 21.90 -1.27
CA GLY A 251 8.50 22.46 -1.87
C GLY A 251 9.69 22.50 -0.92
N SER A 252 9.51 22.25 0.39
CA SER A 252 10.62 21.96 1.31
C SER A 252 11.02 20.48 1.29
N VAL A 253 10.77 19.80 0.19
CA VAL A 253 11.34 18.49 -0.08
C VAL A 253 12.85 18.62 -0.03
N CYS A 254 13.53 17.77 0.70
CA CYS A 254 14.98 17.66 0.57
C CYS A 254 15.25 17.07 -0.83
N TYR A 255 15.27 17.93 -1.85
CA TYR A 255 15.57 17.53 -3.23
C TYR A 255 16.91 16.81 -3.31
N ASP A 256 17.90 17.25 -2.55
CA ASP A 256 19.22 16.63 -2.50
C ASP A 256 19.15 15.21 -1.93
N CYS A 257 18.32 14.98 -0.89
CA CYS A 257 18.12 13.64 -0.33
C CYS A 257 17.40 12.73 -1.31
N LEU A 258 16.39 13.25 -2.01
CA LEU A 258 15.64 12.51 -3.03
C LEU A 258 16.55 12.21 -4.23
N GLN A 259 17.32 13.20 -4.71
CA GLN A 259 18.26 13.00 -5.81
C GLN A 259 19.35 11.99 -5.45
N THR A 260 19.92 12.07 -4.25
CA THR A 260 20.91 11.09 -3.78
C THR A 260 20.34 9.67 -3.79
N ARG A 261 19.08 9.48 -3.37
CA ARG A 261 18.42 8.19 -3.45
C ARG A 261 18.16 7.73 -4.88
N ILE A 262 17.74 8.64 -5.75
CA ILE A 262 17.56 8.38 -7.18
C ILE A 262 18.87 7.91 -7.80
N ASP A 263 19.95 8.63 -7.53
CA ASP A 263 21.27 8.32 -8.08
C ASP A 263 21.80 6.97 -7.57
N GLN A 264 21.56 6.65 -6.29
CA GLN A 264 21.90 5.35 -5.70
C GLN A 264 21.14 4.20 -6.37
N ILE A 265 19.86 4.38 -6.64
CA ILE A 265 19.02 3.38 -7.31
C ILE A 265 19.44 3.19 -8.76
N GLN A 266 19.67 4.28 -9.49
CA GLN A 266 20.14 4.22 -10.87
C GLN A 266 21.51 3.57 -11.00
N ALA A 267 22.36 3.67 -9.96
CA ALA A 267 23.67 3.04 -9.93
C ALA A 267 23.62 1.50 -9.78
N VAL A 268 22.52 0.95 -9.22
CA VAL A 268 22.43 -0.49 -8.93
C VAL A 268 21.42 -1.24 -9.80
N THR A 269 20.56 -0.51 -10.53
CA THR A 269 19.51 -1.14 -11.34
C THR A 269 19.33 -0.38 -12.64
N THR A 270 19.61 -1.02 -13.77
CA THR A 270 19.27 -0.44 -15.05
C THR A 270 17.76 -0.53 -15.28
N ARG A 271 17.22 0.41 -16.06
CA ARG A 271 15.82 0.38 -16.49
C ARG A 271 15.43 -0.93 -17.14
N ASP A 272 16.34 -1.48 -17.95
CA ASP A 272 16.10 -2.69 -18.73
C ASP A 272 16.04 -3.92 -17.80
N GLU A 273 16.91 -4.05 -16.82
CA GLU A 273 16.85 -5.11 -15.80
C GLU A 273 15.55 -5.07 -15.03
N TRP A 274 15.07 -3.88 -14.68
CA TRP A 274 13.81 -3.71 -14.00
C TRP A 274 12.60 -4.05 -14.89
N MET A 275 12.62 -3.63 -16.15
CA MET A 275 11.56 -3.90 -17.13
C MET A 275 11.52 -5.38 -17.53
N GLU A 276 12.64 -6.07 -17.53
CA GLU A 276 12.74 -7.50 -17.83
C GLU A 276 12.32 -8.37 -16.63
N GLY A 277 12.12 -7.80 -15.47
CA GLY A 277 11.71 -8.51 -14.26
C GLY A 277 12.84 -9.30 -13.60
N ASN A 278 14.09 -8.92 -13.84
CA ASN A 278 15.30 -9.51 -13.22
C ASN A 278 15.54 -8.96 -11.80
N PHE A 279 14.51 -8.46 -11.16
CA PHE A 279 14.60 -7.98 -9.79
C PHE A 279 14.74 -9.16 -8.83
N ASP A 280 15.78 -9.13 -7.99
CA ASP A 280 15.91 -10.04 -6.87
C ASP A 280 15.16 -9.48 -5.64
N PRO A 281 14.01 -10.06 -5.27
CA PRO A 281 13.23 -9.56 -4.15
C PRO A 281 13.91 -9.81 -2.79
N THR A 282 14.98 -10.60 -2.74
CA THR A 282 15.73 -10.84 -1.50
C THR A 282 16.83 -9.82 -1.27
N ASN A 283 17.19 -9.05 -2.29
CA ASN A 283 18.17 -7.99 -2.20
C ASN A 283 17.51 -6.71 -1.65
N HIS A 284 17.58 -6.53 -0.34
CA HIS A 284 17.00 -5.38 0.37
C HIS A 284 17.72 -4.05 0.11
N ASP A 285 18.90 -4.09 -0.54
CA ASP A 285 19.68 -2.90 -0.88
C ASP A 285 19.15 -2.20 -2.15
N ILE A 286 18.27 -2.86 -2.91
CA ILE A 286 17.66 -2.26 -4.09
C ILE A 286 16.44 -1.45 -3.67
N GLN A 287 16.64 -0.15 -3.53
CA GLN A 287 15.59 0.82 -3.27
C GLN A 287 14.88 1.15 -4.59
N MET A 288 13.69 0.60 -4.79
CA MET A 288 12.94 0.83 -6.03
C MET A 288 12.18 2.15 -5.99
N LEU A 289 12.36 2.97 -7.02
CA LEU A 289 11.58 4.19 -7.19
C LEU A 289 10.11 3.90 -7.48
N PRO A 290 9.19 4.71 -6.99
CA PRO A 290 7.80 4.70 -7.44
C PRO A 290 7.72 4.91 -8.95
N PHE A 291 6.69 4.36 -9.62
CA PHE A 291 6.49 4.41 -11.07
C PHE A 291 6.60 5.81 -11.72
N TRP A 292 6.23 6.85 -11.01
CA TRP A 292 6.34 8.26 -11.48
C TRP A 292 7.73 8.87 -11.41
N SER A 293 8.68 8.29 -10.72
CA SER A 293 10.06 8.76 -10.76
C SER A 293 10.72 8.52 -12.13
N TRP A 294 10.06 7.77 -13.03
CA TRP A 294 10.44 7.62 -14.42
C TRP A 294 9.94 8.74 -15.36
N LEU A 295 9.00 9.55 -14.90
CA LEU A 295 8.70 10.79 -15.60
C LEU A 295 9.89 11.72 -15.36
N PRO A 296 10.49 12.30 -16.42
CA PRO A 296 11.52 13.28 -16.23
C PRO A 296 10.94 14.37 -15.32
N TYR A 297 11.48 14.50 -14.12
CA TYR A 297 11.17 15.63 -13.27
C TYR A 297 11.43 16.89 -14.09
N PRO A 298 10.49 17.82 -14.16
CA PRO A 298 10.78 19.10 -14.77
C PRO A 298 11.97 19.66 -14.03
N ASP A 299 13.04 19.95 -14.76
CA ASP A 299 14.24 20.58 -14.24
C ASP A 299 13.82 21.79 -13.38
N PRO A 300 14.11 21.80 -12.09
CA PRO A 300 13.71 22.90 -11.21
C PRO A 300 14.25 24.26 -11.68
N SER A 301 15.33 24.28 -12.47
CA SER A 301 15.86 25.49 -13.10
C SER A 301 14.92 26.05 -14.19
N GLN A 302 14.02 25.24 -14.75
CA GLN A 302 13.05 25.67 -15.76
C GLN A 302 11.73 26.20 -15.18
N ASN A 303 11.49 26.03 -13.88
CA ASN A 303 10.28 26.52 -13.20
C ASN A 303 10.36 27.98 -12.77
N SER A 304 11.50 28.67 -12.99
CA SER A 304 11.66 30.08 -12.59
C SER A 304 10.95 31.10 -13.49
N THR A 305 10.23 30.66 -14.55
CA THR A 305 9.65 31.60 -15.54
C THR A 305 8.14 31.44 -15.78
N ARG A 306 7.41 30.65 -15.00
CA ARG A 306 5.95 30.73 -15.03
C ARG A 306 5.45 31.74 -13.99
N GLN A 307 5.57 33.03 -14.31
CA GLN A 307 4.69 34.04 -13.73
C GLN A 307 3.24 33.65 -14.08
N LEU A 308 2.47 33.31 -13.08
CA LEU A 308 1.03 33.26 -13.17
C LEU A 308 0.53 34.68 -13.47
N SER A 309 0.05 34.89 -14.66
CA SER A 309 -0.73 36.09 -14.97
C SER A 309 -2.02 36.03 -14.16
N PRO A 310 -2.41 37.12 -13.47
CA PRO A 310 -3.67 37.17 -12.73
C PRO A 310 -4.83 37.19 -13.73
N LEU A 311 -5.81 36.29 -13.54
CA LEU A 311 -7.17 36.45 -14.04
C LEU A 311 -8.02 37.12 -12.98
#